data_bbbc18efa4111c11047aa8258d82cee4
#
_entry.id   bbbc18efa4111c11047aa8258d82cee4
#
_cell.length_a   1.000
_cell.length_b   1.000
_cell.length_c   1.000
_cell.angle_alpha   90.00
_cell.angle_beta   90.00
_cell.angle_gamma   90.00
#
_symmetry.space_group_name_H-M   'P 1'
#
loop_
_entity.id
_entity.type
_entity.pdbx_description
1 polymer ?
#
loop_
_entity_poly.entity_id
_entity_poly.type
_entity_poly.pdbx_seq_one_letter_code
_entity_poly.pdbx_strand_id
1 'polypeptide(L)'
;MELSALTAVSPIDGRYGDKADALRPIFSEFGLLRFRVEVEVRWLQKLASHVGIPEVPALSAAANALLDGIVSNFNESDAARIKQIERTTNHDVKAVEYFLKEKVEVNPELAAVSEFIHFACTSEDINNNSHGLMLKTARDEVIKPYCEKLISELKRLAHEYRDMPLLSRTHGQPATPSTMGKEMANVAYRLERQFKQIMAVEILGKINGAVGNYNAHVSAYPEVDWHQFSEEFVTSLGLNWNPYTTQIEPHDYIAELFDAIARFNTILIDFDRDVWGYISLGHFKQRTVAGEIGSSTMPHKVNPIDFENSEGNLGLANAVFQHLASKLPISRWQRDLTDSTVLRNLGVAVGYSLIAYQATLKGISKLEANAGAMAADLDANWEVLAEPIQTVMRRYGIEKPYEKLKELTRGRRVDAEGMRTFIDTLELPEHVKVELKKLTPANYIGQAQRLVDLLK
;
A
#
# COMPACT_ATOMS: atom_id res chain seq x y z
N MET A 1 -10.03 23.38 -25.15
CA MET A 1 -10.83 22.65 -24.12
C MET A 1 -10.18 22.95 -22.77
N GLU A 2 -10.94 23.49 -21.84
CA GLU A 2 -10.41 23.72 -20.48
C GLU A 2 -10.23 22.40 -19.73
N LEU A 3 -9.30 22.36 -18.80
CA LEU A 3 -9.04 21.19 -17.97
C LEU A 3 -10.21 21.00 -16.97
N SER A 4 -10.80 19.82 -16.99
CA SER A 4 -11.87 19.40 -16.09
C SER A 4 -11.82 17.89 -15.91
N ALA A 5 -12.62 17.31 -15.02
CA ALA A 5 -12.72 15.87 -14.88
C ALA A 5 -13.13 15.15 -16.17
N LEU A 6 -13.87 15.81 -17.07
CA LEU A 6 -14.26 15.24 -18.36
C LEU A 6 -13.17 15.36 -19.44
N THR A 7 -12.25 16.30 -19.29
CA THR A 7 -11.20 16.61 -20.28
C THR A 7 -9.80 16.20 -19.81
N ALA A 8 -9.67 15.73 -18.57
CA ALA A 8 -8.42 15.23 -18.02
C ALA A 8 -7.97 13.97 -18.76
N VAL A 9 -6.70 13.93 -19.18
CA VAL A 9 -6.09 12.76 -19.83
C VAL A 9 -5.81 11.65 -18.81
N SER A 10 -5.41 12.03 -17.59
CA SER A 10 -5.21 11.05 -16.51
C SER A 10 -6.55 10.63 -15.91
N PRO A 11 -6.87 9.32 -15.84
CA PRO A 11 -8.09 8.85 -15.20
C PRO A 11 -8.11 9.11 -13.68
N ILE A 12 -6.95 9.31 -13.03
CA ILE A 12 -6.87 9.67 -11.61
C ILE A 12 -7.48 11.06 -11.37
N ASP A 13 -7.26 12.00 -12.28
CA ASP A 13 -7.82 13.37 -12.18
C ASP A 13 -9.18 13.51 -12.89
N GLY A 14 -9.52 12.56 -13.77
CA GLY A 14 -10.78 12.50 -14.50
C GLY A 14 -11.79 11.56 -13.84
N ARG A 15 -11.94 10.37 -14.43
CA ARG A 15 -12.94 9.36 -14.06
C ARG A 15 -12.93 8.98 -12.56
N TYR A 16 -11.76 8.98 -11.94
CA TYR A 16 -11.56 8.57 -10.54
C TYR A 16 -11.19 9.75 -9.63
N GLY A 17 -11.41 10.99 -10.09
CA GLY A 17 -11.01 12.18 -9.34
C GLY A 17 -11.48 12.18 -7.90
N ASP A 18 -12.77 11.90 -7.66
CA ASP A 18 -13.36 11.85 -6.32
C ASP A 18 -12.72 10.78 -5.40
N LYS A 19 -12.19 9.70 -5.98
CA LYS A 19 -11.50 8.64 -5.24
C LYS A 19 -10.09 9.01 -4.83
N ALA A 20 -9.48 9.97 -5.53
CA ALA A 20 -8.12 10.43 -5.30
C ALA A 20 -8.05 11.75 -4.50
N ASP A 21 -9.17 12.31 -4.08
CA ASP A 21 -9.25 13.63 -3.41
C ASP A 21 -8.30 13.76 -2.22
N ALA A 22 -8.17 12.73 -1.39
CA ALA A 22 -7.28 12.73 -0.24
C ALA A 22 -5.79 12.91 -0.60
N LEU A 23 -5.41 12.64 -1.85
CA LEU A 23 -4.03 12.77 -2.34
C LEU A 23 -3.73 14.14 -2.95
N ARG A 24 -4.74 14.91 -3.32
CA ARG A 24 -4.55 16.23 -3.96
C ARG A 24 -3.77 17.21 -3.10
N PRO A 25 -4.06 17.41 -1.81
CA PRO A 25 -3.28 18.30 -0.95
C PRO A 25 -1.86 17.80 -0.66
N ILE A 26 -1.52 16.57 -1.07
CA ILE A 26 -0.23 15.94 -0.83
C ILE A 26 0.62 15.92 -2.10
N PHE A 27 0.11 15.35 -3.20
CA PHE A 27 0.92 15.03 -4.39
C PHE A 27 0.66 15.94 -5.59
N SER A 28 -0.26 16.88 -5.52
CA SER A 28 -0.42 17.89 -6.56
C SER A 28 0.73 18.91 -6.54
N GLU A 29 0.81 19.75 -7.57
CA GLU A 29 1.74 20.90 -7.56
C GLU A 29 1.50 21.82 -6.35
N PHE A 30 0.21 22.03 -5.98
CA PHE A 30 -0.15 22.71 -4.75
C PHE A 30 0.45 22.03 -3.51
N GLY A 31 0.35 20.71 -3.40
CA GLY A 31 0.89 19.94 -2.28
C GLY A 31 2.40 20.10 -2.17
N LEU A 32 3.13 19.97 -3.27
CA LEU A 32 4.59 20.17 -3.30
C LEU A 32 4.98 21.58 -2.87
N LEU A 33 4.30 22.62 -3.37
CA LEU A 33 4.56 24.00 -2.98
C LEU A 33 4.29 24.23 -1.50
N ARG A 34 3.21 23.68 -0.96
CA ARG A 34 2.87 23.74 0.47
C ARG A 34 3.99 23.18 1.34
N PHE A 35 4.49 22.00 1.03
CA PHE A 35 5.58 21.38 1.80
C PHE A 35 6.92 22.12 1.63
N ARG A 36 7.20 22.69 0.47
CA ARG A 36 8.38 23.55 0.29
C ARG A 36 8.31 24.80 1.17
N VAL A 37 7.16 25.46 1.22
CA VAL A 37 6.92 26.61 2.11
C VAL A 37 7.12 26.18 3.57
N GLU A 38 6.60 25.05 3.97
CA GLU A 38 6.77 24.53 5.33
C GLU A 38 8.26 24.31 5.66
N VAL A 39 9.01 23.60 4.80
CA VAL A 39 10.43 23.33 5.03
C VAL A 39 11.24 24.61 5.14
N GLU A 40 11.04 25.60 4.25
CA GLU A 40 11.73 26.89 4.27
C GLU A 40 11.43 27.68 5.56
N VAL A 41 10.16 27.72 5.95
CA VAL A 41 9.74 28.42 7.19
C VAL A 41 10.38 27.75 8.41
N ARG A 42 10.32 26.42 8.50
CA ARG A 42 10.92 25.67 9.62
C ARG A 42 12.45 25.85 9.66
N TRP A 43 13.09 25.93 8.48
CA TRP A 43 14.53 26.22 8.41
C TRP A 43 14.87 27.59 8.98
N LEU A 44 14.17 28.64 8.60
CA LEU A 44 14.37 29.97 9.16
C LEU A 44 14.16 30.01 10.70
N GLN A 45 13.09 29.36 11.19
CA GLN A 45 12.83 29.25 12.63
C GLN A 45 13.93 28.48 13.36
N LYS A 46 14.48 27.43 12.75
CA LYS A 46 15.60 26.66 13.32
C LYS A 46 16.87 27.51 13.39
N LEU A 47 17.20 28.26 12.34
CA LEU A 47 18.33 29.19 12.35
C LEU A 47 18.20 30.23 13.48
N ALA A 48 17.02 30.84 13.62
CA ALA A 48 16.73 31.83 14.65
C ALA A 48 16.78 31.27 16.09
N SER A 49 16.70 29.98 16.27
CA SER A 49 16.77 29.34 17.58
C SER A 49 18.19 29.06 18.04
N HIS A 50 19.22 29.28 17.19
CA HIS A 50 20.59 28.86 17.48
C HIS A 50 21.49 30.06 17.87
N VAL A 51 22.06 29.99 19.07
CA VAL A 51 22.90 31.07 19.62
C VAL A 51 24.20 31.35 18.82
N GLY A 52 24.67 30.38 18.04
CA GLY A 52 25.85 30.52 17.17
C GLY A 52 25.57 31.25 15.84
N ILE A 53 24.34 31.75 15.61
CA ILE A 53 23.92 32.48 14.41
C ILE A 53 23.33 33.84 14.89
N PRO A 54 24.16 34.75 15.40
CA PRO A 54 23.68 35.97 16.04
C PRO A 54 22.98 36.96 15.10
N GLU A 55 23.19 36.85 13.79
CA GLU A 55 22.53 37.67 12.77
C GLU A 55 21.06 37.31 12.59
N VAL A 56 20.64 36.13 13.08
CA VAL A 56 19.23 35.70 13.14
C VAL A 56 18.85 35.51 14.60
N PRO A 57 18.50 36.59 15.31
CA PRO A 57 18.17 36.50 16.72
C PRO A 57 16.89 35.69 16.94
N ALA A 58 16.70 35.21 18.18
CA ALA A 58 15.50 34.49 18.56
C ALA A 58 14.24 35.31 18.22
N LEU A 59 13.36 34.72 17.43
CA LEU A 59 12.15 35.38 16.94
C LEU A 59 11.12 35.55 18.06
N SER A 60 10.48 36.71 18.09
CA SER A 60 9.35 36.96 18.99
C SER A 60 8.18 35.99 18.74
N ALA A 61 7.31 35.90 19.75
CA ALA A 61 6.07 35.11 19.59
C ALA A 61 5.20 35.58 18.40
N ALA A 62 5.19 36.89 18.13
CA ALA A 62 4.44 37.46 17.01
C ALA A 62 5.06 37.10 15.66
N ALA A 63 6.38 37.10 15.53
CA ALA A 63 7.08 36.70 14.33
C ALA A 63 6.90 35.17 14.05
N ASN A 64 7.06 34.35 15.07
CA ASN A 64 6.80 32.91 14.95
C ASN A 64 5.33 32.60 14.56
N ALA A 65 4.35 33.30 15.17
CA ALA A 65 2.95 33.13 14.82
C ALA A 65 2.65 33.55 13.37
N LEU A 66 3.32 34.57 12.84
CA LEU A 66 3.20 34.91 11.41
C LEU A 66 3.75 33.81 10.52
N LEU A 67 4.93 33.28 10.81
CA LEU A 67 5.55 32.20 10.07
C LEU A 67 4.69 30.92 10.11
N ASP A 68 4.19 30.53 11.29
CA ASP A 68 3.27 29.42 11.45
C ASP A 68 1.96 29.63 10.67
N GLY A 69 1.48 30.88 10.66
CA GLY A 69 0.31 31.29 9.88
C GLY A 69 0.51 31.16 8.36
N ILE A 70 1.70 31.46 7.85
CA ILE A 70 2.03 31.26 6.42
C ILE A 70 1.92 29.77 6.05
N VAL A 71 2.37 28.87 6.91
CA VAL A 71 2.29 27.42 6.67
C VAL A 71 0.85 26.92 6.82
N SER A 72 0.19 27.22 7.93
CA SER A 72 -1.13 26.67 8.26
C SER A 72 -2.25 27.20 7.37
N ASN A 73 -2.14 28.43 6.86
CA ASN A 73 -3.15 29.06 6.00
C ASN A 73 -2.75 29.06 4.52
N PHE A 74 -1.71 28.31 4.12
CA PHE A 74 -1.30 28.20 2.72
C PHE A 74 -2.47 27.69 1.85
N ASN A 75 -2.73 28.41 0.77
CA ASN A 75 -3.91 28.16 -0.07
C ASN A 75 -3.59 28.28 -1.57
N GLU A 76 -4.58 28.00 -2.42
CA GLU A 76 -4.41 28.00 -3.88
C GLU A 76 -3.98 29.37 -4.43
N SER A 77 -4.39 30.50 -3.83
CA SER A 77 -3.93 31.82 -4.27
C SER A 77 -2.45 32.04 -3.97
N ASP A 78 -1.92 31.52 -2.86
CA ASP A 78 -0.51 31.54 -2.52
C ASP A 78 0.29 30.68 -3.51
N ALA A 79 -0.20 29.48 -3.82
CA ALA A 79 0.41 28.63 -4.83
C ALA A 79 0.41 29.29 -6.24
N ALA A 80 -0.69 29.93 -6.61
CA ALA A 80 -0.77 30.70 -7.86
C ALA A 80 0.24 31.87 -7.89
N ARG A 81 0.46 32.56 -6.74
CA ARG A 81 1.47 33.61 -6.64
C ARG A 81 2.88 33.06 -6.84
N ILE A 82 3.22 31.93 -6.24
CA ILE A 82 4.51 31.26 -6.47
C ILE A 82 4.69 30.92 -7.94
N LYS A 83 3.67 30.35 -8.60
CA LYS A 83 3.72 30.02 -10.03
C LYS A 83 3.84 31.27 -10.91
N GLN A 84 3.30 32.40 -10.49
CA GLN A 84 3.48 33.68 -11.20
C GLN A 84 4.95 34.15 -11.11
N ILE A 85 5.57 34.05 -9.95
CA ILE A 85 6.99 34.40 -9.73
C ILE A 85 7.87 33.44 -10.56
N GLU A 86 7.58 32.14 -10.54
CA GLU A 86 8.31 31.12 -11.29
C GLU A 86 8.34 31.40 -12.80
N ARG A 87 7.26 31.90 -13.38
CA ARG A 87 7.22 32.27 -14.81
C ARG A 87 8.28 33.29 -15.22
N THR A 88 8.71 34.13 -14.25
CA THR A 88 9.74 35.16 -14.50
C THR A 88 11.13 34.63 -14.14
N THR A 89 11.26 33.89 -13.03
CA THR A 89 12.54 33.38 -12.54
C THR A 89 13.01 32.13 -13.25
N ASN A 90 12.10 31.38 -13.85
CA ASN A 90 12.30 30.05 -14.44
C ASN A 90 12.97 29.07 -13.46
N HIS A 91 12.66 29.23 -12.16
CA HIS A 91 13.21 28.40 -11.08
C HIS A 91 12.18 28.26 -9.96
N ASP A 92 11.71 27.05 -9.73
CA ASP A 92 10.60 26.74 -8.85
C ASP A 92 10.90 26.98 -7.36
N VAL A 93 12.01 26.49 -6.82
CA VAL A 93 12.36 26.69 -5.40
C VAL A 93 12.72 28.15 -5.12
N LYS A 94 13.38 28.84 -6.05
CA LYS A 94 13.66 30.28 -5.92
C LYS A 94 12.38 31.11 -5.89
N ALA A 95 11.35 30.68 -6.59
CA ALA A 95 10.03 31.31 -6.55
C ALA A 95 9.39 31.20 -5.16
N VAL A 96 9.57 30.09 -4.46
CA VAL A 96 9.12 29.92 -3.07
C VAL A 96 9.86 30.87 -2.14
N GLU A 97 11.18 31.00 -2.27
CA GLU A 97 11.99 31.96 -1.49
C GLU A 97 11.47 33.39 -1.68
N TYR A 98 11.25 33.83 -2.93
CA TYR A 98 10.73 35.20 -3.18
C TYR A 98 9.32 35.39 -2.63
N PHE A 99 8.44 34.41 -2.77
CA PHE A 99 7.11 34.45 -2.17
C PHE A 99 7.19 34.62 -0.64
N LEU A 100 8.07 33.88 0.03
CA LEU A 100 8.26 34.01 1.48
C LEU A 100 8.79 35.39 1.85
N LYS A 101 9.75 35.93 1.09
CA LYS A 101 10.24 37.32 1.30
C LYS A 101 9.09 38.34 1.19
N GLU A 102 8.20 38.23 0.20
CA GLU A 102 6.99 39.05 0.11
C GLU A 102 6.10 38.93 1.36
N LYS A 103 5.90 37.70 1.86
CA LYS A 103 5.03 37.44 3.02
C LYS A 103 5.59 37.97 4.34
N VAL A 104 6.91 37.95 4.52
CA VAL A 104 7.54 38.36 5.77
C VAL A 104 7.83 39.87 5.82
N GLU A 105 7.79 40.59 4.70
CA GLU A 105 8.06 42.04 4.61
C GLU A 105 7.16 42.90 5.51
N VAL A 106 5.96 42.41 5.82
CA VAL A 106 4.99 43.09 6.68
C VAL A 106 5.39 43.11 8.15
N ASN A 107 6.37 42.32 8.56
CA ASN A 107 6.88 42.25 9.92
C ASN A 107 8.34 42.72 9.92
N PRO A 108 8.66 43.85 10.60
CA PRO A 108 10.03 44.43 10.59
C PRO A 108 11.11 43.48 11.13
N GLU A 109 10.77 42.62 12.09
CA GLU A 109 11.70 41.63 12.66
C GLU A 109 12.07 40.57 11.60
N LEU A 110 11.08 40.03 10.89
CA LEU A 110 11.29 39.05 9.84
C LEU A 110 11.89 39.64 8.57
N ALA A 111 11.53 40.88 8.22
CA ALA A 111 12.13 41.61 7.10
C ALA A 111 13.64 41.79 7.27
N ALA A 112 14.09 42.04 8.50
CA ALA A 112 15.52 42.21 8.83
C ALA A 112 16.34 40.93 8.63
N VAL A 113 15.72 39.74 8.72
CA VAL A 113 16.38 38.45 8.56
C VAL A 113 15.93 37.70 7.27
N SER A 114 15.24 38.38 6.37
CA SER A 114 14.68 37.79 5.16
C SER A 114 15.72 37.13 4.24
N GLU A 115 16.99 37.59 4.28
CA GLU A 115 18.09 36.99 3.52
C GLU A 115 18.54 35.64 4.07
N PHE A 116 18.07 35.25 5.26
CA PHE A 116 18.30 33.90 5.81
C PHE A 116 17.21 32.85 5.39
N ILE A 117 16.19 33.29 4.64
CA ILE A 117 15.34 32.34 3.92
C ILE A 117 16.22 31.64 2.89
N HIS A 118 16.17 30.31 2.85
CA HIS A 118 17.03 29.45 1.99
C HIS A 118 18.54 29.56 2.30
N PHE A 119 18.91 30.03 3.50
CA PHE A 119 20.32 30.23 3.86
C PHE A 119 21.14 28.94 3.79
N ALA A 120 22.25 28.99 3.06
CA ALA A 120 23.19 27.89 2.81
C ALA A 120 22.60 26.64 2.16
N CYS A 121 21.31 26.65 1.78
CA CYS A 121 20.62 25.54 1.13
C CYS A 121 20.92 25.44 -0.36
N THR A 122 20.82 24.24 -0.88
CA THR A 122 20.54 24.00 -2.30
C THR A 122 19.05 23.65 -2.45
N SER A 123 18.51 23.75 -3.66
CA SER A 123 17.09 23.42 -3.89
C SER A 123 16.68 22.03 -3.38
N GLU A 124 17.60 21.08 -3.43
CA GLU A 124 17.35 19.73 -2.96
C GLU A 124 17.30 19.60 -1.43
N ASP A 125 17.90 20.52 -0.68
CA ASP A 125 17.70 20.57 0.77
C ASP A 125 16.22 20.81 1.12
N ILE A 126 15.52 21.57 0.29
CA ILE A 126 14.09 21.83 0.44
C ILE A 126 13.27 20.71 -0.21
N ASN A 127 13.58 20.31 -1.44
CA ASN A 127 12.84 19.33 -2.19
C ASN A 127 12.81 17.96 -1.52
N ASN A 128 13.97 17.45 -1.06
CA ASN A 128 14.02 16.11 -0.47
C ASN A 128 13.17 16.00 0.80
N ASN A 129 13.26 17.02 1.68
CA ASN A 129 12.43 17.06 2.89
C ASN A 129 10.94 17.22 2.54
N SER A 130 10.61 18.01 1.50
CA SER A 130 9.24 18.15 1.01
C SER A 130 8.69 16.81 0.49
N HIS A 131 9.44 16.10 -0.36
CA HIS A 131 9.04 14.77 -0.83
C HIS A 131 8.94 13.76 0.32
N GLY A 132 9.86 13.82 1.29
CA GLY A 132 9.78 13.01 2.51
C GLY A 132 8.49 13.24 3.28
N LEU A 133 8.13 14.50 3.50
CA LEU A 133 6.87 14.88 4.17
C LEU A 133 5.64 14.44 3.36
N MET A 134 5.65 14.61 2.04
CA MET A 134 4.57 14.14 1.17
C MET A 134 4.37 12.62 1.29
N LEU A 135 5.45 11.84 1.22
CA LEU A 135 5.40 10.39 1.32
C LEU A 135 4.98 9.92 2.71
N LYS A 136 5.51 10.56 3.76
CA LYS A 136 5.13 10.28 5.15
C LYS A 136 3.64 10.54 5.37
N THR A 137 3.15 11.70 4.96
CA THR A 137 1.73 12.07 5.10
C THR A 137 0.85 11.09 4.32
N ALA A 138 1.18 10.77 3.07
CA ALA A 138 0.42 9.82 2.27
C ALA A 138 0.41 8.41 2.89
N ARG A 139 1.58 7.93 3.39
CA ARG A 139 1.68 6.64 4.06
C ARG A 139 0.83 6.60 5.31
N ASP A 140 0.98 7.59 6.20
CA ASP A 140 0.42 7.56 7.54
C ASP A 140 -1.08 7.91 7.56
N GLU A 141 -1.52 8.86 6.71
CA GLU A 141 -2.89 9.38 6.74
C GLU A 141 -3.80 8.77 5.66
N VAL A 142 -3.24 8.23 4.57
CA VAL A 142 -4.04 7.69 3.46
C VAL A 142 -3.82 6.18 3.30
N ILE A 143 -2.60 5.71 3.05
CA ILE A 143 -2.34 4.30 2.76
C ILE A 143 -2.62 3.42 3.99
N LYS A 144 -2.09 3.81 5.15
CA LYS A 144 -2.25 3.05 6.40
C LYS A 144 -3.70 2.73 6.73
N PRO A 145 -4.64 3.70 6.78
CA PRO A 145 -6.05 3.42 7.10
C PRO A 145 -6.70 2.43 6.13
N TYR A 146 -6.38 2.51 4.83
CA TYR A 146 -6.93 1.58 3.85
C TYR A 146 -6.33 0.18 3.96
N CYS A 147 -5.02 0.05 4.22
CA CYS A 147 -4.39 -1.24 4.48
C CYS A 147 -4.96 -1.91 5.74
N GLU A 148 -5.10 -1.17 6.83
CA GLU A 148 -5.70 -1.64 8.08
C GLU A 148 -7.15 -2.11 7.86
N LYS A 149 -7.94 -1.35 7.11
CA LYS A 149 -9.32 -1.71 6.79
C LYS A 149 -9.41 -2.97 5.92
N LEU A 150 -8.57 -3.11 4.90
CA LEU A 150 -8.51 -4.32 4.07
C LEU A 150 -8.17 -5.55 4.91
N ILE A 151 -7.14 -5.45 5.75
CA ILE A 151 -6.74 -6.54 6.64
C ILE A 151 -7.86 -6.89 7.62
N SER A 152 -8.51 -5.89 8.22
CA SER A 152 -9.62 -6.07 9.15
C SER A 152 -10.82 -6.77 8.50
N GLU A 153 -11.21 -6.37 7.28
CA GLU A 153 -12.31 -7.00 6.57
C GLU A 153 -12.00 -8.44 6.18
N LEU A 154 -10.76 -8.74 5.78
CA LEU A 154 -10.34 -10.12 5.50
C LEU A 154 -10.31 -10.98 6.76
N LYS A 155 -9.86 -10.45 7.90
CA LYS A 155 -9.96 -11.13 9.21
C LYS A 155 -11.42 -11.40 9.59
N ARG A 156 -12.30 -10.42 9.39
CA ARG A 156 -13.74 -10.60 9.61
C ARG A 156 -14.30 -11.75 8.76
N LEU A 157 -14.00 -11.78 7.45
CA LEU A 157 -14.41 -12.87 6.57
C LEU A 157 -13.81 -14.22 6.99
N ALA A 158 -12.54 -14.24 7.45
CA ALA A 158 -11.91 -15.43 7.94
C ALA A 158 -12.66 -16.03 9.14
N HIS A 159 -13.06 -15.22 10.10
CA HIS A 159 -13.82 -15.66 11.26
C HIS A 159 -15.28 -16.01 10.90
N GLU A 160 -15.94 -15.23 10.03
CA GLU A 160 -17.31 -15.48 9.58
C GLU A 160 -17.42 -16.83 8.86
N TYR A 161 -16.44 -17.18 8.03
CA TYR A 161 -16.45 -18.41 7.24
C TYR A 161 -15.55 -19.51 7.80
N ARG A 162 -15.18 -19.41 9.07
CA ARG A 162 -14.30 -20.33 9.79
C ARG A 162 -14.74 -21.79 9.65
N ASP A 163 -16.04 -22.03 9.80
CA ASP A 163 -16.67 -23.36 9.83
C ASP A 163 -17.30 -23.77 8.50
N MET A 164 -16.93 -23.08 7.40
CA MET A 164 -17.50 -23.32 6.07
C MET A 164 -16.54 -24.15 5.22
N PRO A 165 -16.77 -25.46 5.06
CA PRO A 165 -15.91 -26.33 4.26
C PRO A 165 -15.91 -25.94 2.79
N LEU A 166 -14.75 -26.06 2.18
CA LEU A 166 -14.48 -25.71 0.80
C LEU A 166 -13.63 -26.80 0.16
N LEU A 167 -14.00 -27.24 -1.05
CA LEU A 167 -13.15 -28.11 -1.85
C LEU A 167 -12.03 -27.29 -2.48
N SER A 168 -10.77 -27.59 -2.11
CA SER A 168 -9.63 -26.90 -2.70
C SER A 168 -9.41 -27.29 -4.16
N ARG A 169 -8.78 -26.39 -4.89
CA ARG A 169 -8.39 -26.61 -6.29
C ARG A 169 -6.86 -26.44 -6.41
N THR A 170 -6.13 -27.56 -6.56
CA THR A 170 -4.70 -27.52 -6.93
C THR A 170 -4.56 -27.85 -8.39
N HIS A 171 -3.81 -27.05 -9.14
CA HIS A 171 -3.72 -27.16 -10.60
C HIS A 171 -5.11 -27.13 -11.29
N GLY A 172 -6.09 -26.43 -10.69
CA GLY A 172 -7.47 -26.39 -11.16
C GLY A 172 -8.29 -27.67 -10.92
N GLN A 173 -7.70 -28.69 -10.27
CA GLN A 173 -8.37 -29.98 -10.02
C GLN A 173 -8.84 -30.06 -8.56
N PRO A 174 -9.96 -30.81 -8.31
CA PRO A 174 -10.40 -31.11 -6.94
C PRO A 174 -9.28 -31.72 -6.11
N ALA A 175 -9.09 -31.17 -4.91
CA ALA A 175 -8.03 -31.56 -4.00
C ALA A 175 -8.53 -31.56 -2.54
N THR A 176 -7.63 -31.79 -1.62
CA THR A 176 -7.90 -31.84 -0.17
C THR A 176 -8.76 -30.66 0.30
N PRO A 177 -9.88 -30.91 0.98
CA PRO A 177 -10.75 -29.85 1.50
C PRO A 177 -10.07 -28.92 2.52
N SER A 178 -10.56 -27.70 2.56
CA SER A 178 -10.17 -26.65 3.50
C SER A 178 -11.43 -25.98 4.06
N THR A 179 -11.31 -24.77 4.62
CA THR A 179 -12.46 -23.88 4.88
C THR A 179 -12.27 -22.56 4.18
N MET A 180 -13.36 -21.91 3.75
CA MET A 180 -13.31 -20.57 3.17
C MET A 180 -12.67 -19.59 4.14
N GLY A 181 -12.93 -19.71 5.45
CA GLY A 181 -12.30 -18.89 6.47
C GLY A 181 -10.78 -19.02 6.51
N LYS A 182 -10.23 -20.22 6.36
CA LYS A 182 -8.77 -20.43 6.33
C LYS A 182 -8.14 -19.80 5.07
N GLU A 183 -8.82 -19.83 3.94
CA GLU A 183 -8.34 -19.16 2.72
C GLU A 183 -8.28 -17.64 2.92
N MET A 184 -9.30 -17.02 3.51
CA MET A 184 -9.30 -15.60 3.86
C MET A 184 -8.20 -15.27 4.89
N ALA A 185 -7.98 -16.15 5.88
CA ALA A 185 -6.93 -15.98 6.89
C ALA A 185 -5.51 -15.96 6.28
N ASN A 186 -5.28 -16.79 5.26
CA ASN A 186 -4.02 -16.81 4.53
C ASN A 186 -3.72 -15.45 3.90
N VAL A 187 -4.68 -14.85 3.21
CA VAL A 187 -4.52 -13.54 2.57
C VAL A 187 -4.33 -12.44 3.62
N ALA A 188 -5.17 -12.43 4.66
CA ALA A 188 -5.08 -11.44 5.75
C ALA A 188 -3.67 -11.44 6.39
N TYR A 189 -3.13 -12.62 6.70
CA TYR A 189 -1.80 -12.75 7.29
C TYR A 189 -0.68 -12.31 6.35
N ARG A 190 -0.77 -12.61 5.06
CA ARG A 190 0.19 -12.18 4.04
C ARG A 190 0.21 -10.65 3.93
N LEU A 191 -0.96 -10.00 3.86
CA LEU A 191 -1.09 -8.54 3.81
C LEU A 191 -0.57 -7.88 5.09
N GLU A 192 -0.88 -8.43 6.26
CA GLU A 192 -0.38 -7.90 7.54
C GLU A 192 1.16 -7.89 7.61
N ARG A 193 1.81 -8.93 7.07
CA ARG A 193 3.28 -8.98 6.98
C ARG A 193 3.86 -7.90 6.09
N GLN A 194 3.22 -7.60 4.95
CA GLN A 194 3.67 -6.52 4.06
C GLN A 194 3.36 -5.15 4.64
N PHE A 195 2.22 -4.99 5.29
CA PHE A 195 1.86 -3.75 5.97
C PHE A 195 2.88 -3.36 7.04
N LYS A 196 3.35 -4.33 7.84
CA LYS A 196 4.45 -4.10 8.80
C LYS A 196 5.72 -3.60 8.11
N GLN A 197 6.05 -4.09 6.92
CA GLN A 197 7.20 -3.61 6.16
C GLN A 197 7.00 -2.19 5.62
N ILE A 198 5.80 -1.86 5.11
CA ILE A 198 5.47 -0.49 4.69
C ILE A 198 5.66 0.49 5.83
N MET A 199 5.16 0.15 7.02
CA MET A 199 5.25 1.02 8.20
C MET A 199 6.66 1.10 8.81
N ALA A 200 7.52 0.11 8.55
CA ALA A 200 8.88 0.08 9.07
C ALA A 200 9.89 0.87 8.23
N VAL A 201 9.52 1.30 7.02
CA VAL A 201 10.42 2.10 6.18
C VAL A 201 10.66 3.46 6.83
N GLU A 202 11.93 3.77 7.06
CA GLU A 202 12.38 5.07 7.52
C GLU A 202 12.32 6.09 6.37
N ILE A 203 11.57 7.15 6.54
CA ILE A 203 11.49 8.22 5.56
C ILE A 203 12.62 9.20 5.83
N LEU A 204 13.59 9.24 4.92
CA LEU A 204 14.83 9.98 5.12
C LEU A 204 14.74 11.42 4.63
N GLY A 205 15.59 12.28 5.22
CA GLY A 205 15.78 13.66 4.80
C GLY A 205 17.19 14.14 5.06
N LYS A 206 17.59 15.21 4.36
CA LYS A 206 18.90 15.86 4.53
C LYS A 206 18.77 17.37 4.40
N ILE A 207 19.68 18.09 5.03
CA ILE A 207 19.89 19.53 4.84
C ILE A 207 21.36 19.85 5.08
N ASN A 208 22.18 19.72 4.04
CA ASN A 208 23.64 19.74 4.14
C ASN A 208 24.33 20.40 2.93
N GLY A 209 23.56 21.16 2.13
CA GLY A 209 24.06 22.00 1.05
C GLY A 209 24.29 21.27 -0.28
N ALA A 210 25.00 21.96 -1.16
CA ALA A 210 25.08 21.66 -2.59
C ALA A 210 25.60 20.28 -2.96
N VAL A 211 26.43 19.67 -2.12
CA VAL A 211 27.01 18.32 -2.35
C VAL A 211 27.05 17.46 -1.08
N GLY A 212 26.33 17.85 -0.04
CA GLY A 212 26.22 17.08 1.19
C GLY A 212 27.36 17.26 2.19
N ASN A 213 28.16 18.32 2.07
CA ASN A 213 29.38 18.54 2.87
C ASN A 213 29.34 19.79 3.74
N TYR A 214 28.23 20.52 3.84
CA TYR A 214 28.09 21.76 4.60
C TYR A 214 29.05 22.88 4.19
N ASN A 215 29.58 22.91 2.97
CA ASN A 215 30.61 23.85 2.55
C ASN A 215 30.25 25.31 2.83
N ALA A 216 29.07 25.74 2.42
CA ALA A 216 28.61 27.10 2.64
C ALA A 216 28.32 27.39 4.13
N HIS A 217 27.76 26.43 4.82
CA HIS A 217 27.45 26.50 6.25
C HIS A 217 28.70 26.73 7.09
N VAL A 218 29.73 25.88 6.92
CA VAL A 218 31.01 25.98 7.64
C VAL A 218 31.77 27.23 7.26
N SER A 219 31.66 27.69 5.99
CA SER A 219 32.28 28.94 5.57
C SER A 219 31.68 30.19 6.27
N ALA A 220 30.36 30.15 6.53
CA ALA A 220 29.66 31.24 7.19
C ALA A 220 29.79 31.18 8.73
N TYR A 221 29.60 29.99 9.31
CA TYR A 221 29.62 29.75 10.76
C TYR A 221 30.43 28.49 11.09
N PRO A 222 31.77 28.59 11.15
CA PRO A 222 32.67 27.46 11.40
C PRO A 222 32.53 26.84 12.80
N GLU A 223 32.00 27.60 13.77
CA GLU A 223 31.85 27.14 15.14
C GLU A 223 30.52 26.39 15.41
N VAL A 224 29.63 26.38 14.44
CA VAL A 224 28.35 25.67 14.57
C VAL A 224 28.53 24.19 14.23
N ASP A 225 28.03 23.32 15.09
CA ASP A 225 27.93 21.87 14.77
C ASP A 225 26.78 21.62 13.80
N TRP A 226 27.08 21.75 12.51
CA TRP A 226 26.10 21.59 11.44
C TRP A 226 25.57 20.15 11.30
N HIS A 227 26.30 19.14 11.77
CA HIS A 227 25.80 17.75 11.79
C HIS A 227 24.63 17.64 12.79
N GLN A 228 24.88 18.02 14.05
CA GLN A 228 23.84 18.00 15.08
C GLN A 228 22.68 18.93 14.68
N PHE A 229 22.97 20.11 14.16
CA PHE A 229 21.96 21.08 13.74
C PHE A 229 21.02 20.51 12.67
N SER A 230 21.58 19.82 11.67
CA SER A 230 20.82 19.21 10.59
C SER A 230 20.01 17.97 11.03
N GLU A 231 20.59 17.14 11.88
CA GLU A 231 19.87 16.02 12.49
C GLU A 231 18.66 16.50 13.29
N GLU A 232 18.84 17.49 14.15
CA GLU A 232 17.76 18.09 14.93
C GLU A 232 16.70 18.72 14.03
N PHE A 233 17.08 19.39 12.95
CA PHE A 233 16.14 19.97 11.99
C PHE A 233 15.30 18.90 11.28
N VAL A 234 15.94 17.92 10.65
CA VAL A 234 15.26 16.86 9.90
C VAL A 234 14.34 16.05 10.79
N THR A 235 14.80 15.71 12.01
CA THR A 235 13.97 14.97 12.97
C THR A 235 12.81 15.80 13.51
N SER A 236 12.97 17.12 13.62
CA SER A 236 11.87 18.01 14.00
C SER A 236 10.72 18.04 12.97
N LEU A 237 11.02 17.75 11.71
CA LEU A 237 10.01 17.54 10.65
C LEU A 237 9.32 16.17 10.74
N GLY A 238 9.77 15.29 11.64
CA GLY A 238 9.28 13.92 11.76
C GLY A 238 9.84 12.96 10.71
N LEU A 239 10.98 13.32 10.10
CA LEU A 239 11.74 12.48 9.17
C LEU A 239 12.95 11.86 9.90
N ASN A 240 13.58 10.87 9.27
CA ASN A 240 14.85 10.32 9.73
C ASN A 240 16.00 11.03 9.02
N TRP A 241 17.04 11.40 9.75
CA TRP A 241 18.17 12.11 9.17
C TRP A 241 19.11 11.17 8.44
N ASN A 242 19.48 11.52 7.19
CA ASN A 242 20.53 10.86 6.43
C ASN A 242 21.84 11.66 6.47
N PRO A 243 22.89 11.20 7.19
CA PRO A 243 24.15 11.90 7.30
C PRO A 243 25.03 11.83 6.03
N TYR A 244 24.79 10.85 5.15
CA TYR A 244 25.64 10.59 3.98
C TYR A 244 24.85 10.77 2.69
N THR A 245 24.97 11.94 2.09
CA THR A 245 24.24 12.31 0.87
C THR A 245 25.16 13.00 -0.14
N THR A 246 24.62 13.30 -1.30
CA THR A 246 25.23 14.20 -2.29
C THR A 246 24.45 15.51 -2.35
N GLN A 247 24.16 16.06 -3.52
CA GLN A 247 23.21 17.15 -3.62
C GLN A 247 21.81 16.70 -3.28
N ILE A 248 21.47 15.42 -3.60
CA ILE A 248 20.20 14.79 -3.28
C ILE A 248 20.32 13.90 -2.03
N GLU A 249 19.19 13.63 -1.39
CA GLU A 249 18.99 12.40 -0.65
C GLU A 249 18.89 11.26 -1.69
N PRO A 250 19.63 10.13 -1.57
CA PRO A 250 19.77 9.15 -2.67
C PRO A 250 18.49 8.43 -3.11
N HIS A 251 17.37 8.64 -2.43
CA HIS A 251 16.05 8.07 -2.73
C HIS A 251 15.92 6.55 -2.51
N ASP A 252 16.87 5.92 -1.87
CA ASP A 252 16.82 4.47 -1.58
C ASP A 252 15.59 4.13 -0.74
N TYR A 253 15.24 4.96 0.25
CA TYR A 253 14.05 4.78 1.07
C TYR A 253 12.74 4.84 0.28
N ILE A 254 12.71 5.63 -0.82
CA ILE A 254 11.54 5.69 -1.70
C ILE A 254 11.38 4.34 -2.42
N ALA A 255 12.49 3.76 -2.88
CA ALA A 255 12.48 2.43 -3.48
C ALA A 255 12.01 1.36 -2.48
N GLU A 256 12.52 1.39 -1.24
CA GLU A 256 12.09 0.48 -0.16
C GLU A 256 10.59 0.59 0.10
N LEU A 257 10.06 1.81 0.23
CA LEU A 257 8.64 2.05 0.46
C LEU A 257 7.79 1.53 -0.71
N PHE A 258 8.18 1.85 -1.93
CA PHE A 258 7.41 1.49 -3.12
C PHE A 258 7.45 0.00 -3.42
N ASP A 259 8.58 -0.66 -3.19
CA ASP A 259 8.69 -2.11 -3.27
C ASP A 259 7.83 -2.82 -2.21
N ALA A 260 7.74 -2.27 -1.00
CA ALA A 260 6.88 -2.80 0.04
C ALA A 260 5.39 -2.65 -0.33
N ILE A 261 4.97 -1.48 -0.86
CA ILE A 261 3.60 -1.25 -1.33
C ILE A 261 3.29 -2.16 -2.53
N ALA A 262 4.21 -2.30 -3.48
CA ALA A 262 4.01 -3.17 -4.64
C ALA A 262 3.81 -4.64 -4.26
N ARG A 263 4.50 -5.13 -3.23
CA ARG A 263 4.28 -6.49 -2.70
C ARG A 263 2.91 -6.62 -2.02
N PHE A 264 2.47 -5.62 -1.27
CA PHE A 264 1.11 -5.59 -0.72
C PHE A 264 0.07 -5.64 -1.85
N ASN A 265 0.23 -4.81 -2.88
CA ASN A 265 -0.63 -4.79 -4.06
C ASN A 265 -0.67 -6.15 -4.78
N THR A 266 0.49 -6.81 -4.91
CA THR A 266 0.57 -8.12 -5.58
C THR A 266 -0.23 -9.20 -4.85
N ILE A 267 -0.23 -9.18 -3.51
CA ILE A 267 -1.06 -10.10 -2.72
C ILE A 267 -2.54 -9.77 -2.90
N LEU A 268 -2.89 -8.49 -3.02
CA LEU A 268 -4.27 -8.10 -3.24
C LEU A 268 -4.77 -8.46 -4.65
N ILE A 269 -3.91 -8.40 -5.67
CA ILE A 269 -4.20 -8.93 -7.02
C ILE A 269 -4.50 -10.43 -6.95
N ASP A 270 -3.69 -11.19 -6.22
CA ASP A 270 -3.88 -12.63 -6.02
C ASP A 270 -5.25 -12.93 -5.37
N PHE A 271 -5.60 -12.16 -4.34
CA PHE A 271 -6.92 -12.22 -3.71
C PHE A 271 -8.06 -11.87 -4.67
N ASP A 272 -7.96 -10.79 -5.43
CA ASP A 272 -8.99 -10.36 -6.38
C ASP A 272 -9.27 -11.46 -7.44
N ARG A 273 -8.21 -12.14 -7.91
CA ARG A 273 -8.30 -13.27 -8.85
C ARG A 273 -8.94 -14.50 -8.23
N ASP A 274 -8.58 -14.84 -7.00
CA ASP A 274 -9.18 -15.97 -6.30
C ASP A 274 -10.67 -15.74 -6.02
N VAL A 275 -11.05 -14.54 -5.59
CA VAL A 275 -12.48 -14.18 -5.42
C VAL A 275 -13.23 -14.27 -6.74
N TRP A 276 -12.65 -13.76 -7.83
CA TRP A 276 -13.22 -13.91 -9.17
C TRP A 276 -13.44 -15.40 -9.52
N GLY A 277 -12.47 -16.25 -9.22
CA GLY A 277 -12.55 -17.70 -9.37
C GLY A 277 -13.67 -18.32 -8.52
N TYR A 278 -13.77 -17.95 -7.25
CA TYR A 278 -14.83 -18.44 -6.35
C TYR A 278 -16.23 -17.98 -6.78
N ILE A 279 -16.35 -16.79 -7.35
CA ILE A 279 -17.62 -16.32 -7.95
C ILE A 279 -17.95 -17.17 -9.19
N SER A 280 -16.97 -17.47 -10.03
CA SER A 280 -17.14 -18.33 -11.22
C SER A 280 -17.60 -19.76 -10.87
N LEU A 281 -17.12 -20.29 -9.74
CA LEU A 281 -17.53 -21.59 -9.19
C LEU A 281 -18.87 -21.54 -8.45
N GLY A 282 -19.44 -20.35 -8.25
CA GLY A 282 -20.67 -20.16 -7.48
C GLY A 282 -20.48 -20.28 -5.97
N HIS A 283 -19.24 -20.34 -5.46
CA HIS A 283 -18.92 -20.35 -4.03
C HIS A 283 -19.21 -19.03 -3.35
N PHE A 284 -19.00 -17.90 -4.06
CA PHE A 284 -19.50 -16.59 -3.69
C PHE A 284 -20.59 -16.14 -4.64
N LYS A 285 -21.56 -15.40 -4.09
CA LYS A 285 -22.52 -14.56 -4.82
C LYS A 285 -22.22 -13.10 -4.51
N GLN A 286 -22.64 -12.22 -5.40
CA GLN A 286 -22.60 -10.77 -5.15
C GLN A 286 -24.02 -10.27 -4.90
N ARG A 287 -24.19 -9.50 -3.82
CA ARG A 287 -25.46 -8.79 -3.55
C ARG A 287 -25.71 -7.79 -4.67
N THR A 288 -26.94 -7.81 -5.18
CA THR A 288 -27.40 -6.77 -6.10
C THR A 288 -27.68 -5.49 -5.30
N VAL A 289 -27.17 -4.38 -5.79
CA VAL A 289 -27.50 -3.05 -5.23
C VAL A 289 -28.60 -2.45 -6.09
N ALA A 290 -29.68 -1.98 -5.46
CA ALA A 290 -30.81 -1.38 -6.17
C ALA A 290 -30.34 -0.22 -7.06
N GLY A 291 -30.65 -0.28 -8.35
CA GLY A 291 -30.24 0.72 -9.34
C GLY A 291 -28.91 0.42 -10.06
N GLU A 292 -28.10 -0.55 -9.60
CA GLU A 292 -26.93 -1.00 -10.37
C GLU A 292 -27.35 -1.97 -11.51
N ILE A 293 -26.79 -1.77 -12.70
CA ILE A 293 -26.98 -2.65 -13.86
C ILE A 293 -25.77 -3.57 -13.94
N GLY A 294 -25.95 -4.85 -13.68
CA GLY A 294 -24.85 -5.83 -13.68
C GLY A 294 -24.33 -6.19 -15.08
N SER A 295 -25.19 -6.11 -16.10
CA SER A 295 -24.84 -6.38 -17.51
C SER A 295 -25.78 -5.60 -18.42
N SER A 296 -25.25 -5.03 -19.51
CA SER A 296 -26.03 -4.33 -20.50
C SER A 296 -26.91 -5.27 -21.35
N THR A 297 -26.62 -6.57 -21.38
CA THR A 297 -27.26 -7.54 -22.28
C THR A 297 -27.99 -8.64 -21.52
N MET A 298 -27.50 -9.05 -20.33
CA MET A 298 -28.07 -10.14 -19.53
C MET A 298 -28.44 -9.63 -18.14
N PRO A 299 -29.70 -9.29 -17.85
CA PRO A 299 -30.11 -8.65 -16.59
C PRO A 299 -29.80 -9.46 -15.33
N HIS A 300 -29.73 -10.80 -15.44
CA HIS A 300 -29.43 -11.72 -14.32
C HIS A 300 -27.92 -11.81 -14.01
N LYS A 301 -27.05 -11.27 -14.86
CA LYS A 301 -25.59 -11.42 -14.76
C LYS A 301 -24.99 -10.29 -13.91
N VAL A 302 -24.51 -10.63 -12.73
CA VAL A 302 -23.83 -9.70 -11.82
C VAL A 302 -22.32 -9.93 -11.94
N ASN A 303 -21.63 -9.03 -12.64
CA ASN A 303 -20.19 -9.14 -12.87
C ASN A 303 -19.40 -8.69 -11.64
N PRO A 304 -18.24 -9.32 -11.33
CA PRO A 304 -17.36 -8.92 -10.23
C PRO A 304 -16.50 -7.70 -10.55
N ILE A 305 -17.12 -6.64 -11.08
CA ILE A 305 -16.44 -5.47 -11.64
C ILE A 305 -15.57 -4.71 -10.62
N ASP A 306 -15.90 -4.80 -9.33
CA ASP A 306 -15.12 -4.13 -8.29
C ASP A 306 -13.75 -4.80 -8.13
N PHE A 307 -13.67 -6.14 -8.18
CA PHE A 307 -12.40 -6.90 -8.14
C PHE A 307 -11.60 -6.76 -9.43
N GLU A 308 -12.25 -6.77 -10.60
CA GLU A 308 -11.60 -6.53 -11.89
C GLU A 308 -11.02 -5.10 -11.98
N ASN A 309 -11.74 -4.10 -11.46
CA ASN A 309 -11.26 -2.72 -11.38
C ASN A 309 -10.05 -2.61 -10.43
N SER A 310 -10.08 -3.32 -9.30
CA SER A 310 -8.96 -3.39 -8.37
C SER A 310 -7.74 -4.00 -9.03
N GLU A 311 -7.85 -5.20 -9.60
CA GLU A 311 -6.75 -5.88 -10.28
C GLU A 311 -6.09 -4.98 -11.35
N GLY A 312 -6.88 -4.35 -12.19
CA GLY A 312 -6.38 -3.47 -13.25
C GLY A 312 -5.61 -2.27 -12.72
N ASN A 313 -6.14 -1.59 -11.69
CA ASN A 313 -5.47 -0.41 -11.10
C ASN A 313 -4.23 -0.81 -10.28
N LEU A 314 -4.22 -1.94 -9.59
CA LEU A 314 -3.04 -2.46 -8.89
C LEU A 314 -1.91 -2.81 -9.87
N GLY A 315 -2.24 -3.35 -11.03
CA GLY A 315 -1.26 -3.61 -12.09
C GLY A 315 -0.58 -2.32 -12.57
N LEU A 316 -1.37 -1.26 -12.82
CA LEU A 316 -0.86 0.06 -13.20
C LEU A 316 -0.01 0.67 -12.06
N ALA A 317 -0.49 0.61 -10.82
CA ALA A 317 0.26 1.08 -9.65
C ALA A 317 1.63 0.42 -9.56
N ASN A 318 1.68 -0.92 -9.65
CA ASN A 318 2.91 -1.68 -9.56
C ASN A 318 3.89 -1.36 -10.69
N ALA A 319 3.43 -1.14 -11.92
CA ALA A 319 4.28 -0.74 -13.03
C ALA A 319 4.98 0.61 -12.77
N VAL A 320 4.24 1.58 -12.21
CA VAL A 320 4.81 2.89 -11.87
C VAL A 320 5.72 2.78 -10.64
N PHE A 321 5.34 2.06 -9.59
CA PHE A 321 6.20 1.82 -8.42
C PHE A 321 7.52 1.15 -8.80
N GLN A 322 7.50 0.12 -9.64
CA GLN A 322 8.70 -0.57 -10.10
C GLN A 322 9.64 0.36 -10.88
N HIS A 323 9.09 1.22 -11.74
CA HIS A 323 9.90 2.21 -12.45
C HIS A 323 10.52 3.21 -11.45
N LEU A 324 9.75 3.75 -10.52
CA LEU A 324 10.23 4.69 -9.51
C LEU A 324 11.31 4.07 -8.61
N ALA A 325 11.08 2.86 -8.11
CA ALA A 325 12.02 2.13 -7.25
C ALA A 325 13.35 1.80 -7.97
N SER A 326 13.29 1.47 -9.26
CA SER A 326 14.51 1.16 -10.04
C SER A 326 15.24 2.41 -10.56
N LYS A 327 14.52 3.53 -10.79
CA LYS A 327 15.09 4.73 -11.37
C LYS A 327 15.67 5.70 -10.34
N LEU A 328 14.94 5.94 -9.24
CA LEU A 328 15.26 7.02 -8.31
C LEU A 328 16.60 6.85 -7.60
N PRO A 329 17.05 5.63 -7.20
CA PRO A 329 18.38 5.43 -6.63
C PRO A 329 19.54 5.68 -7.59
N ILE A 330 19.27 5.88 -8.89
CA ILE A 330 20.31 6.10 -9.89
C ILE A 330 20.39 7.58 -10.24
N SER A 331 21.50 8.22 -9.89
CA SER A 331 21.84 9.58 -10.29
C SER A 331 23.29 9.64 -10.74
N ARG A 332 23.59 10.49 -11.74
CA ARG A 332 24.97 10.66 -12.23
C ARG A 332 25.75 11.53 -11.26
N TRP A 333 26.87 10.99 -10.79
CA TRP A 333 27.78 11.65 -9.86
C TRP A 333 27.03 12.21 -8.62
N GLN A 334 27.14 13.50 -8.34
CA GLN A 334 26.50 14.12 -7.19
C GLN A 334 25.04 14.47 -7.45
N ARG A 335 24.63 14.63 -8.71
CA ARG A 335 23.24 14.76 -9.17
C ARG A 335 23.14 14.86 -10.69
N ASP A 336 22.09 14.31 -11.28
CA ASP A 336 21.47 14.75 -12.53
C ASP A 336 20.00 15.15 -12.29
N LEU A 337 19.35 15.78 -13.29
CA LEU A 337 17.99 16.32 -13.13
C LEU A 337 16.88 15.32 -13.48
N THR A 338 17.19 14.06 -13.80
CA THR A 338 16.18 13.08 -14.21
C THR A 338 15.24 12.66 -13.09
N ASP A 339 15.68 12.76 -11.83
CA ASP A 339 14.87 12.54 -10.64
C ASP A 339 13.68 13.51 -10.55
N SER A 340 13.91 14.80 -10.81
CA SER A 340 12.89 15.84 -10.72
C SER A 340 11.66 15.56 -11.60
N THR A 341 11.88 15.03 -12.81
CA THR A 341 10.79 14.62 -13.71
C THR A 341 10.01 13.42 -13.16
N VAL A 342 10.73 12.46 -12.63
CA VAL A 342 10.16 11.18 -12.19
C VAL A 342 9.42 11.34 -10.86
N LEU A 343 9.95 12.12 -9.92
CA LEU A 343 9.34 12.41 -8.62
C LEU A 343 7.95 13.05 -8.71
N ARG A 344 7.63 13.74 -9.80
CA ARG A 344 6.27 14.29 -10.04
C ARG A 344 5.21 13.20 -10.23
N ASN A 345 5.62 11.93 -10.40
CA ASN A 345 4.72 10.79 -10.53
C ASN A 345 4.52 9.99 -9.23
N LEU A 346 5.06 10.43 -8.09
CA LEU A 346 4.88 9.75 -6.79
C LEU A 346 3.40 9.50 -6.49
N GLY A 347 2.56 10.52 -6.65
CA GLY A 347 1.13 10.44 -6.41
C GLY A 347 0.36 9.58 -7.40
N VAL A 348 0.88 9.35 -8.60
CA VAL A 348 0.21 8.54 -9.63
C VAL A 348 0.11 7.09 -9.21
N ALA A 349 1.22 6.49 -8.75
CA ALA A 349 1.25 5.11 -8.29
C ALA A 349 0.39 4.90 -7.04
N VAL A 350 0.48 5.84 -6.08
CA VAL A 350 -0.34 5.84 -4.86
C VAL A 350 -1.82 6.01 -5.20
N GLY A 351 -2.15 6.86 -6.16
CA GLY A 351 -3.52 7.10 -6.62
C GLY A 351 -4.18 5.84 -7.20
N TYR A 352 -3.48 5.12 -8.07
CA TYR A 352 -3.97 3.83 -8.58
C TYR A 352 -4.17 2.80 -7.46
N SER A 353 -3.24 2.73 -6.49
CA SER A 353 -3.41 1.84 -5.33
C SER A 353 -4.64 2.21 -4.50
N LEU A 354 -4.84 3.50 -4.23
CA LEU A 354 -5.99 3.99 -3.45
C LEU A 354 -7.33 3.65 -4.13
N ILE A 355 -7.43 3.85 -5.45
CA ILE A 355 -8.61 3.50 -6.24
C ILE A 355 -8.90 1.99 -6.12
N ALA A 356 -7.86 1.17 -6.23
CA ALA A 356 -7.97 -0.27 -6.13
C ALA A 356 -8.41 -0.74 -4.73
N TYR A 357 -7.81 -0.19 -3.66
CA TYR A 357 -8.18 -0.53 -2.28
C TYR A 357 -9.65 -0.23 -2.00
N GLN A 358 -10.15 0.91 -2.49
CA GLN A 358 -11.56 1.26 -2.40
C GLN A 358 -12.44 0.29 -3.19
N ALA A 359 -11.98 -0.14 -4.37
CA ALA A 359 -12.71 -1.10 -5.20
C ALA A 359 -12.79 -2.49 -4.55
N THR A 360 -11.67 -3.02 -4.03
CA THR A 360 -11.67 -4.30 -3.30
C THR A 360 -12.59 -4.25 -2.07
N LEU A 361 -12.51 -3.19 -1.26
CA LEU A 361 -13.40 -3.01 -0.10
C LEU A 361 -14.88 -2.97 -0.50
N LYS A 362 -15.20 -2.30 -1.60
CA LYS A 362 -16.57 -2.28 -2.16
C LYS A 362 -16.97 -3.67 -2.63
N GLY A 363 -16.09 -4.40 -3.31
CA GLY A 363 -16.33 -5.78 -3.72
C GLY A 363 -16.60 -6.69 -2.53
N ILE A 364 -15.74 -6.66 -1.50
CA ILE A 364 -15.90 -7.43 -0.26
C ILE A 364 -17.27 -7.15 0.39
N SER A 365 -17.70 -5.90 0.42
CA SER A 365 -19.00 -5.54 1.03
C SER A 365 -20.22 -6.16 0.35
N LYS A 366 -20.06 -6.63 -0.88
CA LYS A 366 -21.11 -7.28 -1.69
C LYS A 366 -21.04 -8.81 -1.67
N LEU A 367 -19.98 -9.40 -1.11
CA LEU A 367 -19.80 -10.87 -1.12
C LEU A 367 -20.77 -11.56 -0.17
N GLU A 368 -21.34 -12.65 -0.62
CA GLU A 368 -22.11 -13.60 0.15
C GLU A 368 -21.63 -15.01 -0.15
N ALA A 369 -21.23 -15.75 0.87
CA ALA A 369 -20.83 -17.14 0.69
C ALA A 369 -22.06 -18.03 0.37
N ASN A 370 -21.88 -18.93 -0.59
CA ASN A 370 -22.90 -19.88 -1.00
C ASN A 370 -22.60 -21.27 -0.45
N ALA A 371 -22.96 -21.51 0.80
CA ALA A 371 -22.73 -22.78 1.49
C ALA A 371 -23.31 -23.99 0.72
N GLY A 372 -24.47 -23.82 0.06
CA GLY A 372 -25.09 -24.86 -0.71
C GLY A 372 -24.25 -25.32 -1.93
N ALA A 373 -23.64 -24.36 -2.66
CA ALA A 373 -22.78 -24.67 -3.78
C ALA A 373 -21.48 -25.37 -3.33
N MET A 374 -20.89 -24.90 -2.23
CA MET A 374 -19.67 -25.48 -1.65
C MET A 374 -19.97 -26.93 -1.14
N ALA A 375 -21.09 -27.13 -0.47
CA ALA A 375 -21.49 -28.48 -0.02
C ALA A 375 -21.73 -29.45 -1.19
N ALA A 376 -22.38 -28.99 -2.25
CA ALA A 376 -22.62 -29.81 -3.46
C ALA A 376 -21.30 -30.15 -4.18
N ASP A 377 -20.34 -29.20 -4.23
CA ASP A 377 -19.02 -29.43 -4.82
C ASP A 377 -18.23 -30.49 -4.02
N LEU A 378 -18.27 -30.42 -2.68
CA LEU A 378 -17.65 -31.42 -1.81
C LEU A 378 -18.29 -32.79 -1.99
N ASP A 379 -19.62 -32.89 -1.99
CA ASP A 379 -20.34 -34.17 -2.14
C ASP A 379 -20.16 -34.79 -3.53
N ALA A 380 -19.82 -34.00 -4.51
CA ALA A 380 -19.50 -34.49 -5.85
C ALA A 380 -18.09 -35.12 -5.97
N ASN A 381 -17.22 -35.02 -4.95
CA ASN A 381 -15.79 -35.35 -5.03
C ASN A 381 -15.30 -36.19 -3.83
N TRP A 382 -15.95 -37.37 -3.61
CA TRP A 382 -15.58 -38.29 -2.54
C TRP A 382 -14.19 -38.91 -2.70
N GLU A 383 -13.64 -38.96 -3.91
CA GLU A 383 -12.29 -39.45 -4.22
C GLU A 383 -11.18 -38.72 -3.48
N VAL A 384 -11.39 -37.49 -3.00
CA VAL A 384 -10.41 -36.76 -2.20
C VAL A 384 -10.08 -37.44 -0.88
N LEU A 385 -10.97 -38.35 -0.40
CA LEU A 385 -10.73 -39.13 0.80
C LEU A 385 -9.71 -40.27 0.57
N ALA A 386 -9.29 -40.51 -0.65
CA ALA A 386 -8.18 -41.43 -0.94
C ALA A 386 -6.89 -41.02 -0.20
N GLU A 387 -6.67 -39.73 -0.02
CA GLU A 387 -5.48 -39.20 0.68
C GLU A 387 -5.41 -39.63 2.17
N PRO A 388 -6.40 -39.36 3.02
CA PRO A 388 -6.36 -39.81 4.42
C PRO A 388 -6.38 -41.31 4.57
N ILE A 389 -7.13 -42.05 3.73
CA ILE A 389 -7.19 -43.51 3.76
C ILE A 389 -5.80 -44.08 3.45
N GLN A 390 -5.15 -43.62 2.37
CA GLN A 390 -3.78 -44.03 2.03
C GLN A 390 -2.80 -43.75 3.18
N THR A 391 -2.91 -42.61 3.81
CA THR A 391 -2.04 -42.21 4.92
C THR A 391 -2.21 -43.14 6.11
N VAL A 392 -3.45 -43.51 6.44
CA VAL A 392 -3.74 -44.47 7.51
C VAL A 392 -3.26 -45.86 7.13
N MET A 393 -3.48 -46.32 5.90
CA MET A 393 -2.95 -47.60 5.42
C MET A 393 -1.44 -47.70 5.59
N ARG A 394 -0.69 -46.64 5.29
CA ARG A 394 0.77 -46.56 5.51
C ARG A 394 1.13 -46.70 6.98
N ARG A 395 0.40 -46.02 7.86
CA ARG A 395 0.60 -46.09 9.34
C ARG A 395 0.49 -47.53 9.84
N TYR A 396 -0.40 -48.33 9.26
CA TYR A 396 -0.64 -49.71 9.63
C TYR A 396 0.13 -50.73 8.78
N GLY A 397 1.10 -50.28 7.97
CA GLY A 397 2.00 -51.19 7.23
C GLY A 397 1.36 -51.93 6.07
N ILE A 398 0.21 -51.50 5.56
CA ILE A 398 -0.44 -52.11 4.39
C ILE A 398 0.45 -51.88 3.16
N GLU A 399 0.75 -52.98 2.47
CA GLU A 399 1.57 -52.93 1.26
C GLU A 399 0.82 -52.28 0.10
N LYS A 400 1.57 -51.49 -0.71
CA LYS A 400 1.11 -50.83 -1.95
C LYS A 400 -0.20 -50.03 -1.77
N PRO A 401 -0.31 -49.13 -0.79
CA PRO A 401 -1.57 -48.44 -0.50
C PRO A 401 -2.05 -47.58 -1.66
N TYR A 402 -1.13 -46.97 -2.39
CA TYR A 402 -1.46 -46.12 -3.55
C TYR A 402 -2.06 -46.93 -4.68
N GLU A 403 -1.49 -48.11 -5.00
CA GLU A 403 -1.96 -49.00 -6.07
C GLU A 403 -3.35 -49.52 -5.77
N LYS A 404 -3.61 -49.93 -4.54
CA LYS A 404 -4.95 -50.40 -4.09
C LYS A 404 -6.01 -49.30 -4.26
N LEU A 405 -5.72 -48.06 -3.91
CA LEU A 405 -6.65 -46.96 -4.09
C LEU A 405 -6.82 -46.55 -5.56
N LYS A 406 -5.73 -46.60 -6.34
CA LYS A 406 -5.78 -46.32 -7.78
C LYS A 406 -6.73 -47.28 -8.52
N GLU A 407 -6.78 -48.55 -8.13
CA GLU A 407 -7.71 -49.51 -8.68
C GLU A 407 -9.17 -49.16 -8.36
N LEU A 408 -9.44 -48.65 -7.15
CA LEU A 408 -10.78 -48.20 -6.74
C LEU A 408 -11.25 -46.97 -7.54
N THR A 409 -10.37 -46.00 -7.73
CA THR A 409 -10.73 -44.68 -8.28
C THR A 409 -10.62 -44.61 -9.80
N ARG A 410 -9.98 -45.57 -10.45
CA ARG A 410 -9.69 -45.53 -11.88
C ARG A 410 -10.95 -45.70 -12.74
N GLY A 411 -11.35 -44.62 -13.40
CA GLY A 411 -12.45 -44.61 -14.37
C GLY A 411 -13.85 -44.75 -13.78
N ARG A 412 -14.00 -44.61 -12.45
CA ARG A 412 -15.28 -44.63 -11.75
C ARG A 412 -15.36 -43.44 -10.81
N ARG A 413 -16.53 -42.83 -10.75
CA ARG A 413 -16.85 -41.87 -9.69
C ARG A 413 -17.06 -42.67 -8.39
N VAL A 414 -16.37 -42.28 -7.35
CA VAL A 414 -16.52 -42.88 -6.01
C VAL A 414 -17.53 -42.04 -5.24
N ASP A 415 -18.51 -42.71 -4.66
CA ASP A 415 -19.46 -42.12 -3.72
C ASP A 415 -19.23 -42.59 -2.27
N ALA A 416 -20.08 -42.14 -1.36
CA ALA A 416 -20.01 -42.49 0.05
C ALA A 416 -20.06 -44.01 0.29
N GLU A 417 -20.88 -44.76 -0.45
CA GLU A 417 -21.07 -46.19 -0.30
C GLU A 417 -19.86 -46.97 -0.85
N GLY A 418 -19.37 -46.59 -2.03
CA GLY A 418 -18.16 -47.15 -2.61
C GLY A 418 -16.93 -46.96 -1.71
N MET A 419 -16.78 -45.78 -1.09
CA MET A 419 -15.70 -45.52 -0.16
C MET A 419 -15.81 -46.39 1.10
N ARG A 420 -16.99 -46.51 1.69
CA ARG A 420 -17.23 -47.37 2.87
C ARG A 420 -16.96 -48.82 2.58
N THR A 421 -17.46 -49.33 1.45
CA THR A 421 -17.24 -50.71 0.98
C THR A 421 -15.73 -50.97 0.80
N PHE A 422 -15.00 -50.05 0.23
CA PHE A 422 -13.55 -50.17 0.10
C PHE A 422 -12.83 -50.24 1.45
N ILE A 423 -13.21 -49.40 2.42
CA ILE A 423 -12.62 -49.42 3.76
C ILE A 423 -12.85 -50.78 4.42
N ASP A 424 -13.99 -51.43 4.22
CA ASP A 424 -14.28 -52.76 4.75
C ASP A 424 -13.32 -53.83 4.23
N THR A 425 -12.82 -53.69 3.01
CA THR A 425 -11.87 -54.66 2.41
C THR A 425 -10.44 -54.52 2.94
N LEU A 426 -10.13 -53.43 3.66
CA LEU A 426 -8.77 -53.18 4.13
C LEU A 426 -8.42 -54.04 5.36
N GLU A 427 -7.17 -54.48 5.44
CA GLU A 427 -6.63 -55.20 6.60
C GLU A 427 -6.24 -54.23 7.72
N LEU A 428 -7.22 -53.51 8.26
CA LEU A 428 -7.09 -52.56 9.34
C LEU A 428 -7.84 -53.03 10.58
N PRO A 429 -7.39 -52.60 11.81
CA PRO A 429 -8.17 -52.84 13.03
C PRO A 429 -9.58 -52.24 12.89
N GLU A 430 -10.59 -52.94 13.43
CA GLU A 430 -11.98 -52.54 13.25
C GLU A 430 -12.30 -51.13 13.75
N HIS A 431 -11.71 -50.70 14.91
CA HIS A 431 -11.85 -49.33 15.41
C HIS A 431 -11.33 -48.29 14.44
N VAL A 432 -10.29 -48.61 13.65
CA VAL A 432 -9.74 -47.71 12.62
C VAL A 432 -10.68 -47.60 11.43
N LYS A 433 -11.26 -48.74 10.96
CA LYS A 433 -12.25 -48.71 9.91
C LYS A 433 -13.48 -47.89 10.29
N VAL A 434 -13.95 -48.00 11.54
CA VAL A 434 -15.05 -47.19 12.06
C VAL A 434 -14.77 -45.71 11.97
N GLU A 435 -13.55 -45.26 12.34
CA GLU A 435 -13.18 -43.85 12.26
C GLU A 435 -13.03 -43.38 10.80
N LEU A 436 -12.42 -44.20 9.93
CA LEU A 436 -12.31 -43.85 8.50
C LEU A 436 -13.68 -43.69 7.82
N LYS A 437 -14.67 -44.56 8.17
CA LYS A 437 -16.03 -44.47 7.62
C LYS A 437 -16.81 -43.24 8.06
N LYS A 438 -16.37 -42.52 9.11
CA LYS A 438 -16.95 -41.26 9.52
C LYS A 438 -16.47 -40.07 8.68
N LEU A 439 -15.38 -40.25 7.94
CA LEU A 439 -14.85 -39.22 7.09
C LEU A 439 -15.81 -38.91 5.93
N THR A 440 -15.98 -37.64 5.68
CA THR A 440 -16.67 -37.08 4.53
C THR A 440 -15.79 -35.95 3.94
N PRO A 441 -15.94 -35.62 2.66
CA PRO A 441 -15.23 -34.44 2.13
C PRO A 441 -15.47 -33.16 2.95
N ALA A 442 -16.66 -33.00 3.53
CA ALA A 442 -17.03 -31.84 4.32
C ALA A 442 -16.36 -31.76 5.73
N ASN A 443 -16.01 -32.92 6.31
CA ASN A 443 -15.36 -32.95 7.63
C ASN A 443 -13.85 -33.22 7.55
N TYR A 444 -13.32 -33.49 6.38
CA TYR A 444 -11.89 -33.72 6.16
C TYR A 444 -11.17 -32.37 5.94
N ILE A 445 -11.27 -31.45 6.88
CA ILE A 445 -10.71 -30.10 6.83
C ILE A 445 -9.48 -29.92 7.71
N GLY A 446 -8.99 -30.99 8.31
CA GLY A 446 -7.79 -30.95 9.17
C GLY A 446 -7.90 -29.92 10.30
N GLN A 447 -6.96 -29.04 10.39
CA GLN A 447 -6.92 -27.97 11.40
C GLN A 447 -7.29 -26.59 10.87
N ALA A 448 -8.01 -26.52 9.74
CA ALA A 448 -8.34 -25.24 9.10
C ALA A 448 -9.04 -24.26 10.06
N GLN A 449 -9.99 -24.72 10.87
CA GLN A 449 -10.68 -23.93 11.89
C GLN A 449 -9.71 -23.38 12.95
N ARG A 450 -8.83 -24.23 13.46
CA ARG A 450 -7.82 -23.83 14.45
C ARG A 450 -6.86 -22.78 13.91
N LEU A 451 -6.50 -22.88 12.62
CA LEU A 451 -5.63 -21.89 11.98
C LEU A 451 -6.30 -20.51 11.91
N VAL A 452 -7.63 -20.45 11.73
CA VAL A 452 -8.39 -19.20 11.83
C VAL A 452 -8.38 -18.66 13.26
N ASP A 453 -8.54 -19.53 14.27
CA ASP A 453 -8.53 -19.11 15.68
C ASP A 453 -7.17 -18.51 16.11
N LEU A 454 -6.08 -18.84 15.43
CA LEU A 454 -4.74 -18.28 15.68
C LEU A 454 -4.54 -16.90 15.02
N LEU A 455 -5.43 -16.48 14.11
CA LEU A 455 -5.38 -15.18 13.49
C LEU A 455 -5.90 -14.12 14.48
N LYS A 456 -5.00 -13.25 14.93
CA LYS A 456 -5.30 -12.20 15.92
C LYS A 456 -5.83 -10.93 15.25
#